data_f37d998933de2ec8e001113e29c26fe6
#
_entry.id   f37d998933de2ec8e001113e29c26fe6
#
_cell.length_a   1.000
_cell.length_b   1.000
_cell.length_c   1.000
_cell.angle_alpha   90.00
_cell.angle_beta   90.00
_cell.angle_gamma   90.00
#
_symmetry.space_group_name_H-M   'P 1'
#
loop_
_entity.id
_entity.type
_entity.pdbx_description
1 polymer ?
#
loop_
_entity_poly.entity_id
_entity_poly.type
_entity_poly.pdbx_seq_one_letter_code
_entity_poly.pdbx_strand_id
1 'polypeptide(L)'
;MTSDLVHHGESFDGTPLGFATKSIHLGNGVDAETGAIRRPITLANAYALPYDPSDINWSSSDTNLYARNGHPNQRYLEAKLANLEGTEDAVVLASGVAALAATFTTVLNRGDHAVFSDTTYVAAYRLLNQILPEKYGIETSIVDSSDARNIAKAIRPNTKLVHIETPANPTLKVTDIEAAATIAHEAGALLSVDNTFNSPFNVRPADLGADIVIESLTKYVNGHGDALGGAIATRKEITDQIRFTYQVNYGGIISPFNAWLINRGSVTLPLRMRQHNASALAVARHLESLPQVRFVAYPGLESHPHHEVAARQLARPDAGFGGVLAFGLDTDHDGHNRFVSKLNVITSAVSLGHDESLIVFLGEDDERQYLYPQEFHRGFFRLAVGLEDTDDLIRDTDHALAEAGL
;
A
#
# COMPACT_ATOMS: atom_id res chain seq x y z
N MET A 1 5.01 -32.57 -18.15
CA MET A 1 4.23 -31.33 -18.11
C MET A 1 3.88 -31.09 -16.66
N THR A 2 4.59 -30.20 -15.98
CA THR A 2 4.17 -29.71 -14.67
C THR A 2 2.84 -29.00 -14.88
N SER A 3 1.83 -29.39 -14.09
CA SER A 3 0.50 -28.78 -14.19
C SER A 3 0.62 -27.27 -13.97
N ASP A 4 0.03 -26.47 -14.84
CA ASP A 4 0.02 -25.00 -14.73
C ASP A 4 -0.83 -24.50 -13.52
N LEU A 5 -1.52 -25.41 -12.81
CA LEU A 5 -2.45 -25.12 -11.73
C LEU A 5 -1.87 -24.17 -10.67
N VAL A 6 -0.69 -24.48 -10.14
CA VAL A 6 -0.05 -23.65 -9.09
C VAL A 6 0.30 -22.26 -9.59
N HIS A 7 0.63 -22.10 -10.87
CA HIS A 7 0.93 -20.80 -11.48
C HIS A 7 -0.31 -19.92 -11.68
N HIS A 8 -1.49 -20.54 -11.67
CA HIS A 8 -2.79 -19.85 -11.68
C HIS A 8 -3.45 -19.77 -10.29
N GLY A 9 -2.75 -20.22 -9.25
CA GLY A 9 -3.27 -20.20 -7.87
C GLY A 9 -4.25 -21.32 -7.54
N GLU A 10 -4.38 -22.29 -8.43
CA GLU A 10 -5.28 -23.42 -8.26
C GLU A 10 -4.65 -24.51 -7.40
N SER A 11 -5.50 -25.15 -6.60
CA SER A 11 -5.14 -26.31 -5.78
C SER A 11 -4.93 -27.54 -6.68
N PHE A 12 -3.96 -28.39 -6.33
CA PHE A 12 -3.74 -29.67 -7.00
C PHE A 12 -4.49 -30.85 -6.33
N ASP A 13 -5.04 -30.65 -5.13
CA ASP A 13 -5.73 -31.67 -4.33
C ASP A 13 -7.01 -31.16 -3.64
N GLY A 14 -7.47 -29.96 -4.00
CA GLY A 14 -8.60 -29.28 -3.37
C GLY A 14 -8.25 -28.47 -2.12
N THR A 15 -7.01 -28.57 -1.61
CA THR A 15 -6.55 -27.77 -0.46
C THR A 15 -6.03 -26.40 -0.95
N PRO A 16 -6.50 -25.26 -0.42
CA PRO A 16 -6.03 -23.94 -0.83
C PRO A 16 -4.51 -23.79 -0.63
N LEU A 17 -3.84 -23.23 -1.64
CA LEU A 17 -2.41 -22.93 -1.55
C LEU A 17 -2.13 -21.88 -0.48
N GLY A 18 -1.08 -22.09 0.31
CA GLY A 18 -0.60 -21.10 1.29
C GLY A 18 -0.05 -19.84 0.63
N PHE A 19 -0.08 -18.73 1.36
CA PHE A 19 0.34 -17.41 0.87
C PHE A 19 1.78 -17.40 0.30
N ALA A 20 2.73 -18.06 0.97
CA ALA A 20 4.11 -18.10 0.50
C ALA A 20 4.25 -18.85 -0.84
N THR A 21 3.52 -19.96 -1.01
CA THR A 21 3.46 -20.70 -2.28
C THR A 21 2.89 -19.82 -3.39
N LYS A 22 1.80 -19.12 -3.11
CA LYS A 22 1.19 -18.15 -4.04
C LYS A 22 2.16 -17.03 -4.41
N SER A 23 2.85 -16.43 -3.45
CA SER A 23 3.85 -15.36 -3.71
C SER A 23 4.98 -15.83 -4.63
N ILE A 24 5.41 -17.08 -4.54
CA ILE A 24 6.48 -17.65 -5.35
C ILE A 24 6.01 -17.99 -6.77
N HIS A 25 4.87 -18.64 -6.89
CA HIS A 25 4.46 -19.29 -8.14
C HIS A 25 3.54 -18.44 -9.02
N LEU A 26 2.65 -17.63 -8.42
CA LEU A 26 1.76 -16.79 -9.20
C LEU A 26 2.53 -15.76 -10.04
N GLY A 27 2.09 -15.58 -11.28
CA GLY A 27 2.76 -14.71 -12.25
C GLY A 27 4.15 -15.18 -12.68
N ASN A 28 4.62 -16.33 -12.18
CA ASN A 28 5.77 -17.06 -12.65
C ASN A 28 5.30 -18.27 -13.46
N GLY A 29 6.18 -18.90 -14.19
CA GLY A 29 5.87 -20.08 -14.97
C GLY A 29 7.03 -20.43 -15.88
N VAL A 30 7.01 -21.63 -16.43
CA VAL A 30 8.01 -22.04 -17.42
C VAL A 30 7.77 -21.27 -18.72
N ASP A 31 8.80 -20.61 -19.20
CA ASP A 31 8.77 -19.95 -20.50
C ASP A 31 8.71 -21.01 -21.60
N ALA A 32 7.71 -20.92 -22.49
CA ALA A 32 7.43 -21.96 -23.46
C ALA A 32 8.49 -22.03 -24.57
N GLU A 33 9.16 -20.92 -24.86
CA GLU A 33 10.16 -20.86 -25.93
C GLU A 33 11.54 -21.34 -25.45
N THR A 34 11.95 -20.90 -24.26
CA THR A 34 13.32 -21.15 -23.75
C THR A 34 13.39 -22.25 -22.70
N GLY A 35 12.27 -22.65 -22.11
CA GLY A 35 12.23 -23.56 -20.96
C GLY A 35 12.68 -22.92 -19.64
N ALA A 36 12.92 -21.61 -19.60
CA ALA A 36 13.33 -20.90 -18.38
C ALA A 36 12.21 -20.96 -17.32
N ILE A 37 12.59 -21.24 -16.06
CA ILE A 37 11.66 -21.31 -14.91
C ILE A 37 11.25 -19.93 -14.37
N ARG A 38 11.70 -18.86 -15.01
CA ARG A 38 11.30 -17.48 -14.75
C ARG A 38 10.89 -16.81 -16.04
N ARG A 39 9.77 -16.10 -16.00
CA ARG A 39 9.28 -15.34 -17.16
C ARG A 39 10.31 -14.29 -17.58
N PRO A 40 10.61 -14.15 -18.89
CA PRO A 40 11.50 -13.13 -19.42
C PRO A 40 10.88 -11.72 -19.30
N ILE A 41 11.73 -10.71 -19.48
CA ILE A 41 11.24 -9.32 -19.65
C ILE A 41 10.93 -9.14 -21.14
N THR A 42 9.68 -8.81 -21.43
CA THR A 42 9.22 -8.53 -22.80
C THR A 42 9.22 -7.02 -23.05
N LEU A 43 10.28 -6.49 -23.68
CA LEU A 43 10.44 -5.07 -24.00
C LEU A 43 9.91 -4.72 -25.40
N ALA A 44 8.66 -5.08 -25.68
CA ALA A 44 8.01 -4.75 -26.93
C ALA A 44 6.95 -3.67 -26.71
N ASN A 45 6.92 -2.66 -27.58
CA ASN A 45 5.84 -1.66 -27.61
C ASN A 45 4.66 -2.08 -28.48
N ALA A 46 4.88 -2.96 -29.47
CA ALA A 46 3.86 -3.43 -30.40
C ALA A 46 4.01 -4.95 -30.63
N TYR A 47 2.93 -5.57 -31.03
CA TYR A 47 2.84 -7.02 -31.24
C TYR A 47 2.25 -7.30 -32.62
N ALA A 48 2.59 -8.48 -33.21
CA ALA A 48 2.05 -8.91 -34.46
C ALA A 48 0.54 -9.11 -34.37
N LEU A 49 -0.19 -8.58 -35.33
CA LEU A 49 -1.62 -8.77 -35.46
C LEU A 49 -1.91 -10.00 -36.35
N PRO A 50 -3.10 -10.62 -36.19
CA PRO A 50 -3.55 -11.65 -37.14
C PRO A 50 -3.74 -11.05 -38.54
N TYR A 51 -3.71 -11.90 -39.57
CA TYR A 51 -3.93 -11.45 -40.94
C TYR A 51 -5.32 -10.86 -41.16
N ASP A 52 -6.33 -11.35 -40.44
CA ASP A 52 -7.66 -10.75 -40.41
C ASP A 52 -7.87 -10.05 -39.06
N PRO A 53 -7.82 -8.72 -39.02
CA PRO A 53 -8.01 -7.95 -37.76
C PRO A 53 -9.48 -7.65 -37.45
N SER A 54 -10.46 -8.15 -38.19
CA SER A 54 -11.88 -7.82 -38.06
C SER A 54 -12.45 -8.16 -36.68
N ASP A 55 -11.91 -9.21 -36.02
CA ASP A 55 -12.36 -9.62 -34.67
C ASP A 55 -11.54 -9.04 -33.54
N ILE A 56 -10.60 -8.12 -33.84
CA ILE A 56 -9.76 -7.52 -32.79
C ILE A 56 -10.57 -6.53 -31.97
N ASN A 57 -10.63 -6.77 -30.66
CA ASN A 57 -11.07 -5.74 -29.71
C ASN A 57 -9.91 -4.78 -29.42
N TRP A 58 -9.90 -3.63 -30.08
CA TRP A 58 -8.86 -2.61 -29.97
C TRP A 58 -8.72 -1.98 -28.57
N SER A 59 -9.72 -2.14 -27.72
CA SER A 59 -9.71 -1.67 -26.34
C SER A 59 -9.37 -2.78 -25.33
N SER A 60 -9.15 -4.02 -25.80
CA SER A 60 -8.85 -5.14 -24.92
C SER A 60 -7.47 -5.01 -24.27
N SER A 61 -7.41 -5.33 -22.98
CA SER A 61 -6.18 -5.56 -22.23
C SER A 61 -5.74 -7.02 -22.25
N ASP A 62 -6.60 -7.94 -22.73
CA ASP A 62 -6.36 -9.37 -22.65
C ASP A 62 -5.50 -9.88 -23.82
N THR A 63 -5.39 -9.10 -24.88
CA THR A 63 -4.59 -9.42 -26.08
C THR A 63 -3.36 -8.54 -26.19
N ASN A 64 -2.31 -9.08 -26.79
CA ASN A 64 -1.12 -8.30 -27.08
C ASN A 64 -1.35 -7.47 -28.36
N LEU A 65 -1.62 -6.18 -28.19
CA LEU A 65 -1.78 -5.22 -29.28
C LEU A 65 -0.66 -4.19 -29.26
N TYR A 66 -0.68 -3.37 -28.23
CA TYR A 66 0.26 -2.30 -27.96
C TYR A 66 0.50 -2.21 -26.46
N ALA A 67 1.73 -1.96 -26.03
CA ALA A 67 2.10 -2.05 -24.62
C ALA A 67 1.28 -1.12 -23.67
N ARG A 68 0.73 -0.01 -24.19
CA ARG A 68 -0.17 0.86 -23.42
C ARG A 68 -1.50 0.17 -23.10
N ASN A 69 -1.97 -0.76 -23.92
CA ASN A 69 -3.17 -1.56 -23.64
C ASN A 69 -2.88 -2.67 -22.62
N GLY A 70 -1.63 -3.12 -22.55
CA GLY A 70 -1.15 -4.15 -21.66
C GLY A 70 0.02 -4.92 -22.27
N HIS A 71 0.84 -5.51 -21.41
CA HIS A 71 1.98 -6.33 -21.80
C HIS A 71 2.13 -7.56 -20.89
N PRO A 72 2.83 -8.63 -21.29
CA PRO A 72 2.90 -9.87 -20.53
C PRO A 72 3.35 -9.70 -19.08
N ASN A 73 4.41 -8.92 -18.81
CA ASN A 73 4.93 -8.73 -17.45
C ASN A 73 3.94 -8.01 -16.53
N GLN A 74 3.14 -7.08 -17.06
CA GLN A 74 2.06 -6.43 -16.32
C GLN A 74 0.99 -7.45 -15.92
N ARG A 75 0.47 -8.24 -16.88
CA ARG A 75 -0.57 -9.25 -16.60
C ARG A 75 -0.13 -10.31 -15.60
N TYR A 76 1.14 -10.73 -15.63
CA TYR A 76 1.67 -11.67 -14.64
C TYR A 76 1.65 -11.08 -13.23
N LEU A 77 1.96 -9.80 -13.07
CA LEU A 77 1.92 -9.11 -11.79
C LEU A 77 0.47 -8.87 -11.34
N GLU A 78 -0.42 -8.47 -12.25
CA GLU A 78 -1.86 -8.27 -11.97
C GLU A 78 -2.51 -9.55 -11.44
N ALA A 79 -2.32 -10.68 -12.13
CA ALA A 79 -2.87 -11.98 -11.70
C ALA A 79 -2.36 -12.40 -10.31
N LYS A 80 -1.07 -12.14 -10.02
CA LYS A 80 -0.51 -12.38 -8.68
C LYS A 80 -1.19 -11.52 -7.63
N LEU A 81 -1.29 -10.22 -7.85
CA LEU A 81 -1.83 -9.29 -6.87
C LEU A 81 -3.30 -9.52 -6.60
N ALA A 82 -4.12 -9.74 -7.63
CA ALA A 82 -5.52 -10.11 -7.46
C ALA A 82 -5.68 -11.30 -6.51
N ASN A 83 -4.88 -12.35 -6.69
CA ASN A 83 -4.94 -13.54 -5.84
C ASN A 83 -4.41 -13.30 -4.41
N LEU A 84 -3.34 -12.52 -4.25
CA LEU A 84 -2.79 -12.21 -2.91
C LEU A 84 -3.74 -11.33 -2.11
N GLU A 85 -4.39 -10.36 -2.74
CA GLU A 85 -5.41 -9.50 -2.12
C GLU A 85 -6.78 -10.21 -1.97
N GLY A 86 -7.01 -11.31 -2.69
CA GLY A 86 -8.27 -12.05 -2.64
C GLY A 86 -9.39 -11.40 -3.45
N THR A 87 -9.05 -10.68 -4.50
CA THR A 87 -9.99 -10.02 -5.40
C THR A 87 -10.13 -10.76 -6.72
N GLU A 88 -11.13 -10.39 -7.52
CA GLU A 88 -11.38 -10.99 -8.82
C GLU A 88 -10.30 -10.63 -9.84
N ASP A 89 -9.83 -9.38 -9.82
CA ASP A 89 -8.88 -8.86 -10.80
C ASP A 89 -8.02 -7.73 -10.18
N ALA A 90 -6.96 -7.33 -10.88
CA ALA A 90 -6.14 -6.18 -10.52
C ALA A 90 -5.65 -5.41 -11.74
N VAL A 91 -5.37 -4.12 -11.57
CA VAL A 91 -4.68 -3.26 -12.54
C VAL A 91 -3.40 -2.74 -11.94
N VAL A 92 -2.30 -2.81 -12.68
CA VAL A 92 -1.00 -2.29 -12.25
C VAL A 92 -0.61 -1.06 -13.07
N LEU A 93 -0.27 0.02 -12.37
CA LEU A 93 0.02 1.34 -12.92
C LEU A 93 1.43 1.83 -12.51
N ALA A 94 1.85 2.96 -13.07
CA ALA A 94 3.20 3.50 -12.93
C ALA A 94 3.62 3.85 -11.49
N SER A 95 2.67 4.13 -10.59
CA SER A 95 2.95 4.49 -9.19
C SER A 95 1.71 4.30 -8.30
N GLY A 96 1.89 4.30 -6.97
CA GLY A 96 0.77 4.31 -6.02
C GLY A 96 -0.15 5.52 -6.20
N VAL A 97 0.41 6.70 -6.49
CA VAL A 97 -0.41 7.90 -6.79
C VAL A 97 -1.22 7.73 -8.07
N ALA A 98 -0.67 7.05 -9.08
CA ALA A 98 -1.42 6.71 -10.28
C ALA A 98 -2.61 5.78 -9.96
N ALA A 99 -2.43 4.83 -9.04
CA ALA A 99 -3.51 3.95 -8.57
C ALA A 99 -4.60 4.72 -7.82
N LEU A 100 -4.22 5.63 -6.92
CA LEU A 100 -5.16 6.52 -6.22
C LEU A 100 -5.95 7.39 -7.21
N ALA A 101 -5.25 8.09 -8.11
CA ALA A 101 -5.88 8.96 -9.11
C ALA A 101 -6.80 8.18 -10.04
N ALA A 102 -6.38 6.99 -10.49
CA ALA A 102 -7.19 6.12 -11.34
C ALA A 102 -8.47 5.66 -10.63
N THR A 103 -8.38 5.27 -9.36
CA THR A 103 -9.55 4.89 -8.54
C THR A 103 -10.52 6.06 -8.44
N PHE A 104 -10.05 7.22 -7.99
CA PHE A 104 -10.92 8.36 -7.73
C PHE A 104 -11.59 8.90 -9.02
N THR A 105 -10.82 9.02 -10.11
CA THR A 105 -11.37 9.54 -11.38
C THR A 105 -12.21 8.53 -12.15
N THR A 106 -12.15 7.24 -11.81
CA THR A 106 -13.03 6.22 -12.40
C THR A 106 -14.33 6.10 -11.64
N VAL A 107 -14.28 6.14 -10.30
CA VAL A 107 -15.45 5.92 -9.43
C VAL A 107 -16.28 7.18 -9.27
N LEU A 108 -15.64 8.37 -9.27
CA LEU A 108 -16.30 9.64 -8.95
C LEU A 108 -16.54 10.47 -10.21
N ASN A 109 -17.73 11.00 -10.32
CA ASN A 109 -18.15 11.93 -11.38
C ASN A 109 -18.45 13.32 -10.78
N ARG A 110 -18.59 14.32 -11.63
CA ARG A 110 -18.99 15.67 -11.22
C ARG A 110 -20.30 15.65 -10.42
N GLY A 111 -20.26 16.23 -9.22
CA GLY A 111 -21.40 16.28 -8.30
C GLY A 111 -21.51 15.07 -7.37
N ASP A 112 -20.66 14.06 -7.52
CA ASP A 112 -20.53 12.99 -6.53
C ASP A 112 -19.77 13.48 -5.29
N HIS A 113 -19.98 12.78 -4.18
CA HIS A 113 -19.32 13.05 -2.91
C HIS A 113 -18.46 11.88 -2.48
N ALA A 114 -17.28 12.19 -1.90
CA ALA A 114 -16.40 11.23 -1.26
C ALA A 114 -16.13 11.60 0.21
N VAL A 115 -16.13 10.59 1.09
CA VAL A 115 -15.65 10.70 2.47
C VAL A 115 -14.26 10.08 2.54
N PHE A 116 -13.29 10.75 3.17
CA PHE A 116 -11.95 10.20 3.31
C PHE A 116 -11.31 10.50 4.67
N SER A 117 -10.34 9.64 5.05
CA SER A 117 -9.61 9.75 6.31
C SER A 117 -8.89 11.10 6.41
N ASP A 118 -8.91 11.72 7.58
CA ASP A 118 -8.16 12.94 7.89
C ASP A 118 -6.65 12.76 7.71
N THR A 119 -6.16 11.57 8.02
CA THR A 119 -4.77 11.20 7.91
C THR A 119 -4.62 10.16 6.81
N THR A 120 -4.13 10.58 5.66
CA THR A 120 -3.83 9.72 4.50
C THR A 120 -2.54 10.21 3.85
N TYR A 121 -1.98 9.44 2.92
CA TYR A 121 -0.82 9.87 2.17
C TYR A 121 -1.04 11.26 1.55
N VAL A 122 -0.04 12.15 1.64
CA VAL A 122 -0.19 13.58 1.26
C VAL A 122 -0.71 13.78 -0.16
N ALA A 123 -0.35 12.90 -1.11
CA ALA A 123 -0.87 13.01 -2.48
C ALA A 123 -2.35 12.61 -2.57
N ALA A 124 -2.83 11.64 -1.77
CA ALA A 124 -4.26 11.30 -1.67
C ALA A 124 -5.03 12.49 -1.07
N TYR A 125 -4.50 13.09 -0.01
CA TYR A 125 -5.07 14.30 0.59
C TYR A 125 -5.21 15.42 -0.43
N ARG A 126 -4.15 15.74 -1.19
CA ARG A 126 -4.19 16.79 -2.23
C ARG A 126 -5.16 16.46 -3.38
N LEU A 127 -5.19 15.19 -3.80
CA LEU A 127 -6.16 14.74 -4.80
C LEU A 127 -7.60 14.99 -4.32
N LEU A 128 -7.94 14.51 -3.14
CA LEU A 128 -9.31 14.54 -2.61
C LEU A 128 -9.72 15.91 -2.08
N ASN A 129 -8.78 16.68 -1.50
CA ASN A 129 -9.10 17.96 -0.86
C ASN A 129 -8.94 19.18 -1.78
N GLN A 130 -8.16 19.07 -2.87
CA GLN A 130 -7.82 20.20 -3.73
C GLN A 130 -8.15 19.92 -5.19
N ILE A 131 -7.50 18.91 -5.79
CA ILE A 131 -7.51 18.71 -7.24
C ILE A 131 -8.89 18.28 -7.75
N LEU A 132 -9.50 17.28 -7.12
CA LEU A 132 -10.80 16.76 -7.54
C LEU A 132 -11.95 17.77 -7.32
N PRO A 133 -12.02 18.47 -6.18
CA PRO A 133 -13.00 19.54 -6.01
C PRO A 133 -12.86 20.66 -7.03
N GLU A 134 -11.65 21.20 -7.19
CA GLU A 134 -11.41 22.37 -8.04
C GLU A 134 -11.56 22.08 -9.54
N LYS A 135 -11.04 20.93 -10.00
CA LYS A 135 -10.98 20.62 -11.43
C LYS A 135 -12.14 19.80 -11.93
N TYR A 136 -12.68 18.91 -11.10
CA TYR A 136 -13.69 17.93 -11.51
C TYR A 136 -15.04 18.17 -10.87
N GLY A 137 -15.16 19.08 -9.90
CA GLY A 137 -16.42 19.40 -9.21
C GLY A 137 -16.94 18.25 -8.37
N ILE A 138 -16.03 17.48 -7.77
CA ILE A 138 -16.33 16.38 -6.84
C ILE A 138 -16.38 16.99 -5.43
N GLU A 139 -17.40 16.65 -4.67
CA GLU A 139 -17.52 17.09 -3.27
C GLU A 139 -16.78 16.15 -2.36
N THR A 140 -16.16 16.66 -1.28
CA THR A 140 -15.40 15.84 -0.35
C THR A 140 -15.65 16.20 1.09
N SER A 141 -15.52 15.22 2.00
CA SER A 141 -15.53 15.40 3.44
C SER A 141 -14.35 14.67 4.07
N ILE A 142 -13.59 15.38 4.91
CA ILE A 142 -12.47 14.82 5.68
C ILE A 142 -12.98 14.43 7.06
N VAL A 143 -12.67 13.23 7.53
CA VAL A 143 -13.09 12.72 8.84
C VAL A 143 -11.97 11.96 9.55
N ASP A 144 -11.94 12.02 10.89
CA ASP A 144 -11.18 11.05 11.67
C ASP A 144 -11.87 9.68 11.57
N SER A 145 -11.36 8.84 10.67
CA SER A 145 -11.94 7.53 10.36
C SER A 145 -11.65 6.46 11.40
N SER A 146 -10.79 6.74 12.38
CA SER A 146 -10.53 5.83 13.49
C SER A 146 -11.78 5.63 14.38
N ASP A 147 -12.72 6.58 14.32
CA ASP A 147 -14.07 6.41 14.82
C ASP A 147 -15.06 6.32 13.63
N ALA A 148 -15.53 5.13 13.33
CA ALA A 148 -16.44 4.85 12.21
C ALA A 148 -17.74 5.70 12.27
N ARG A 149 -18.15 6.18 13.45
CA ARG A 149 -19.30 7.11 13.60
C ARG A 149 -19.07 8.43 12.86
N ASN A 150 -17.84 8.86 12.68
CA ASN A 150 -17.53 10.08 11.92
C ASN A 150 -17.73 9.86 10.41
N ILE A 151 -17.43 8.66 9.90
CA ILE A 151 -17.75 8.28 8.52
C ILE A 151 -19.26 8.35 8.32
N ALA A 152 -20.03 7.71 9.20
CA ALA A 152 -21.49 7.69 9.12
C ALA A 152 -22.12 9.11 9.11
N LYS A 153 -21.61 10.03 9.95
CA LYS A 153 -22.08 11.42 10.00
C LYS A 153 -21.77 12.22 8.73
N ALA A 154 -20.72 11.86 8.00
CA ALA A 154 -20.28 12.55 6.80
C ALA A 154 -20.98 12.06 5.53
N ILE A 155 -21.67 10.92 5.57
CA ILE A 155 -22.42 10.36 4.44
C ILE A 155 -23.51 11.34 3.97
N ARG A 156 -23.62 11.49 2.66
CA ARG A 156 -24.63 12.31 1.96
C ARG A 156 -25.36 11.47 0.91
N PRO A 157 -26.53 11.91 0.41
CA PRO A 157 -27.25 11.16 -0.63
C PRO A 157 -26.46 10.94 -1.93
N ASN A 158 -25.48 11.80 -2.22
CA ASN A 158 -24.60 11.72 -3.38
C ASN A 158 -23.23 11.12 -3.04
N THR A 159 -23.04 10.51 -1.87
CA THR A 159 -21.80 9.80 -1.53
C THR A 159 -21.64 8.54 -2.39
N LYS A 160 -20.49 8.41 -3.06
CA LYS A 160 -20.15 7.27 -3.93
C LYS A 160 -18.90 6.53 -3.47
N LEU A 161 -18.08 7.18 -2.66
CA LEU A 161 -16.82 6.60 -2.21
C LEU A 161 -16.56 6.95 -0.74
N VAL A 162 -16.16 5.95 0.03
CA VAL A 162 -15.44 6.12 1.28
C VAL A 162 -14.02 5.65 1.02
N HIS A 163 -13.02 6.49 1.28
CA HIS A 163 -11.60 6.14 1.13
C HIS A 163 -10.89 6.23 2.46
N ILE A 164 -10.23 5.14 2.86
CA ILE A 164 -9.45 5.08 4.09
C ILE A 164 -8.03 4.58 3.81
N GLU A 165 -7.08 5.02 4.62
CA GLU A 165 -5.73 4.46 4.71
C GLU A 165 -5.52 3.92 6.13
N THR A 166 -5.15 2.65 6.26
CA THR A 166 -5.04 2.01 7.57
C THR A 166 -3.95 0.94 7.60
N PRO A 167 -2.94 1.07 8.51
CA PRO A 167 -2.66 2.23 9.37
C PRO A 167 -2.33 3.49 8.57
N ALA A 168 -2.74 4.64 9.09
CA ALA A 168 -2.65 5.92 8.39
C ALA A 168 -1.25 6.54 8.44
N ASN A 169 -0.76 7.04 7.32
CA ASN A 169 0.53 7.74 7.23
C ASN A 169 0.36 9.25 7.49
N PRO A 170 1.04 9.84 8.47
CA PRO A 170 2.13 9.25 9.26
C PRO A 170 1.77 8.87 10.70
N THR A 171 0.52 9.01 11.12
CA THR A 171 0.11 8.95 12.53
C THR A 171 -0.16 7.55 13.09
N LEU A 172 -0.17 6.54 12.22
CA LEU A 172 -0.46 5.15 12.56
C LEU A 172 -1.86 4.91 13.18
N LYS A 173 -2.81 5.86 13.03
CA LYS A 173 -4.21 5.63 13.37
C LYS A 173 -4.72 4.41 12.59
N VAL A 174 -5.58 3.61 13.22
CA VAL A 174 -6.18 2.43 12.57
C VAL A 174 -7.69 2.62 12.46
N THR A 175 -8.21 2.36 11.26
CA THR A 175 -9.65 2.35 10.98
C THR A 175 -10.16 0.91 10.99
N ASP A 176 -11.34 0.69 11.57
CA ASP A 176 -12.07 -0.57 11.48
C ASP A 176 -12.66 -0.72 10.07
N ILE A 177 -12.05 -1.60 9.25
CA ILE A 177 -12.42 -1.79 7.84
C ILE A 177 -13.83 -2.35 7.71
N GLU A 178 -14.22 -3.34 8.54
CA GLU A 178 -15.57 -3.94 8.50
C GLU A 178 -16.65 -2.93 8.84
N ALA A 179 -16.40 -2.10 9.86
CA ALA A 179 -17.33 -1.03 10.22
C ALA A 179 -17.44 0.04 9.10
N ALA A 180 -16.32 0.43 8.50
CA ALA A 180 -16.31 1.38 7.39
C ALA A 180 -17.02 0.81 6.15
N ALA A 181 -16.82 -0.49 5.83
CA ALA A 181 -17.49 -1.18 4.74
C ALA A 181 -19.01 -1.21 4.94
N THR A 182 -19.46 -1.58 6.12
CA THR A 182 -20.88 -1.59 6.47
C THR A 182 -21.53 -0.23 6.23
N ILE A 183 -20.91 0.84 6.73
CA ILE A 183 -21.42 2.22 6.58
C ILE A 183 -21.44 2.64 5.10
N ALA A 184 -20.37 2.34 4.34
CA ALA A 184 -20.31 2.67 2.93
C ALA A 184 -21.40 1.95 2.13
N HIS A 185 -21.57 0.65 2.35
CA HIS A 185 -22.54 -0.17 1.63
C HIS A 185 -23.99 0.20 1.96
N GLU A 186 -24.31 0.50 3.22
CA GLU A 186 -25.64 0.99 3.61
C GLU A 186 -26.01 2.30 2.90
N ALA A 187 -25.01 3.11 2.55
CA ALA A 187 -25.19 4.35 1.78
C ALA A 187 -25.17 4.13 0.26
N GLY A 188 -24.93 2.91 -0.22
CA GLY A 188 -24.76 2.62 -1.66
C GLY A 188 -23.45 3.17 -2.23
N ALA A 189 -22.45 3.39 -1.38
CA ALA A 189 -21.11 3.83 -1.74
C ALA A 189 -20.12 2.65 -1.72
N LEU A 190 -18.97 2.80 -2.41
CA LEU A 190 -17.88 1.85 -2.37
C LEU A 190 -16.91 2.19 -1.23
N LEU A 191 -16.28 1.18 -0.63
CA LEU A 191 -15.13 1.36 0.24
C LEU A 191 -13.84 1.08 -0.52
N SER A 192 -12.92 2.07 -0.58
CA SER A 192 -11.54 1.88 -1.00
C SER A 192 -10.58 1.97 0.19
N VAL A 193 -9.62 1.05 0.24
CA VAL A 193 -8.62 0.96 1.32
C VAL A 193 -7.23 1.02 0.70
N ASP A 194 -6.42 2.00 1.11
CA ASP A 194 -4.98 1.97 0.86
C ASP A 194 -4.33 1.06 1.91
N ASN A 195 -3.86 -0.10 1.46
CA ASN A 195 -3.30 -1.18 2.29
C ASN A 195 -1.76 -1.19 2.31
N THR A 196 -1.14 -0.15 1.77
CA THR A 196 0.31 -0.10 1.53
C THR A 196 1.15 -0.38 2.78
N PHE A 197 0.71 0.06 3.98
CA PHE A 197 1.46 -0.15 5.23
C PHE A 197 1.39 -1.59 5.75
N ASN A 198 0.33 -2.32 5.43
CA ASN A 198 0.12 -3.71 5.84
C ASN A 198 0.63 -4.72 4.81
N SER A 199 0.50 -4.41 3.51
CA SER A 199 0.56 -5.38 2.42
C SER A 199 -0.47 -6.52 2.56
N PRO A 200 -0.75 -7.30 1.50
CA PRO A 200 -1.67 -8.45 1.58
C PRO A 200 -1.18 -9.57 2.51
N PHE A 201 0.05 -9.47 3.02
CA PHE A 201 0.56 -10.42 4.00
C PHE A 201 -0.07 -10.18 5.39
N ASN A 202 -0.15 -8.95 5.86
CA ASN A 202 -0.67 -8.64 7.20
C ASN A 202 -2.19 -8.49 7.21
N VAL A 203 -2.75 -7.72 6.29
CA VAL A 203 -4.19 -7.46 6.21
C VAL A 203 -4.66 -7.66 4.77
N ARG A 204 -5.85 -8.23 4.61
CA ARG A 204 -6.54 -8.38 3.32
C ARG A 204 -7.87 -7.64 3.40
N PRO A 205 -7.91 -6.36 3.00
CA PRO A 205 -9.10 -5.54 3.14
C PRO A 205 -10.33 -6.10 2.41
N ALA A 206 -10.13 -6.81 1.30
CA ALA A 206 -11.23 -7.46 0.57
C ALA A 206 -11.97 -8.50 1.43
N ASP A 207 -11.26 -9.25 2.30
CA ASP A 207 -11.86 -10.22 3.22
C ASP A 207 -12.68 -9.51 4.33
N LEU A 208 -12.46 -8.22 4.54
CA LEU A 208 -13.12 -7.37 5.52
C LEU A 208 -14.19 -6.44 4.89
N GLY A 209 -14.53 -6.67 3.62
CA GLY A 209 -15.60 -5.95 2.93
C GLY A 209 -15.17 -4.75 2.10
N ALA A 210 -13.87 -4.49 1.93
CA ALA A 210 -13.42 -3.45 1.01
C ALA A 210 -13.73 -3.84 -0.45
N ASP A 211 -14.27 -2.89 -1.21
CA ASP A 211 -14.56 -3.08 -2.64
C ASP A 211 -13.31 -2.89 -3.50
N ILE A 212 -12.42 -2.01 -3.07
CA ILE A 212 -11.22 -1.62 -3.80
C ILE A 212 -10.04 -1.61 -2.83
N VAL A 213 -8.99 -2.36 -3.14
CA VAL A 213 -7.73 -2.35 -2.40
C VAL A 213 -6.67 -1.64 -3.25
N ILE A 214 -6.00 -0.66 -2.65
CA ILE A 214 -4.94 0.11 -3.30
C ILE A 214 -3.61 -0.23 -2.63
N GLU A 215 -2.58 -0.43 -3.44
CA GLU A 215 -1.22 -0.72 -3.01
C GLU A 215 -0.21 0.17 -3.74
N SER A 216 0.66 0.82 -2.98
CA SER A 216 1.91 1.31 -3.56
C SER A 216 2.91 0.17 -3.65
N LEU A 217 3.03 -0.43 -4.84
CA LEU A 217 3.95 -1.54 -5.09
C LEU A 217 5.43 -1.14 -4.91
N THR A 218 5.69 0.16 -4.88
CA THR A 218 6.99 0.77 -4.55
C THR A 218 7.52 0.36 -3.16
N LYS A 219 6.60 -0.05 -2.25
CA LYS A 219 6.84 -0.32 -0.84
C LYS A 219 7.08 -1.82 -0.59
N TYR A 220 6.45 -2.40 0.40
CA TYR A 220 6.66 -3.78 0.82
C TYR A 220 6.53 -4.83 -0.27
N VAL A 221 5.61 -4.65 -1.23
CA VAL A 221 5.41 -5.64 -2.30
C VAL A 221 6.67 -5.81 -3.13
N ASN A 222 7.29 -4.72 -3.58
CA ASN A 222 8.62 -4.75 -4.21
C ASN A 222 9.72 -5.02 -3.18
N GLY A 223 9.82 -4.17 -2.17
CA GLY A 223 10.64 -4.32 -0.96
C GLY A 223 12.15 -4.17 -1.12
N HIS A 224 12.63 -3.62 -2.25
CA HIS A 224 14.05 -3.49 -2.58
C HIS A 224 14.46 -2.06 -2.97
N GLY A 225 13.57 -1.08 -2.83
CA GLY A 225 13.89 0.33 -3.08
C GLY A 225 14.20 0.71 -4.54
N ASP A 226 14.03 -0.20 -5.50
CA ASP A 226 14.56 -0.12 -6.86
C ASP A 226 13.49 0.03 -7.96
N ALA A 227 12.19 0.03 -7.63
CA ALA A 227 11.11 0.16 -8.59
C ALA A 227 9.92 0.97 -8.05
N LEU A 228 9.26 1.70 -8.94
CA LEU A 228 7.97 2.35 -8.69
C LEU A 228 6.84 1.55 -9.34
N GLY A 229 5.72 1.47 -8.63
CA GLY A 229 4.48 0.87 -9.14
C GLY A 229 3.31 1.15 -8.20
N GLY A 230 2.10 0.96 -8.71
CA GLY A 230 0.87 0.99 -7.94
C GLY A 230 -0.08 -0.10 -8.43
N ALA A 231 -0.94 -0.59 -7.57
CA ALA A 231 -1.96 -1.55 -7.93
C ALA A 231 -3.33 -1.15 -7.38
N ILE A 232 -4.36 -1.57 -8.10
CA ILE A 232 -5.74 -1.52 -7.69
C ILE A 232 -6.28 -2.93 -7.86
N ALA A 233 -6.65 -3.57 -6.75
CA ALA A 233 -7.22 -4.91 -6.73
C ALA A 233 -8.71 -4.81 -6.37
N THR A 234 -9.59 -5.33 -7.24
CA THR A 234 -11.04 -5.17 -7.12
C THR A 234 -11.79 -6.16 -8.03
N ARG A 235 -13.08 -5.98 -8.21
CA ARG A 235 -13.88 -6.73 -9.18
C ARG A 235 -13.57 -6.31 -10.63
N LYS A 236 -13.73 -7.25 -11.55
CA LYS A 236 -13.37 -7.07 -12.98
C LYS A 236 -14.07 -5.89 -13.65
N GLU A 237 -15.32 -5.62 -13.30
CA GLU A 237 -16.05 -4.49 -13.85
C GLU A 237 -15.35 -3.14 -13.63
N ILE A 238 -14.79 -2.93 -12.42
CA ILE A 238 -14.07 -1.70 -12.09
C ILE A 238 -12.69 -1.67 -12.75
N THR A 239 -11.97 -2.80 -12.77
CA THR A 239 -10.66 -2.86 -13.42
C THR A 239 -10.76 -2.60 -14.92
N ASP A 240 -11.79 -3.10 -15.61
CA ASP A 240 -12.01 -2.84 -17.02
C ASP A 240 -12.25 -1.34 -17.30
N GLN A 241 -13.00 -0.64 -16.43
CA GLN A 241 -13.19 0.81 -16.52
C GLN A 241 -11.86 1.57 -16.30
N ILE A 242 -11.06 1.16 -15.31
CA ILE A 242 -9.74 1.75 -15.03
C ILE A 242 -8.80 1.53 -16.21
N ARG A 243 -8.76 0.32 -16.78
CA ARG A 243 -7.93 0.02 -17.96
C ARG A 243 -8.33 0.90 -19.14
N PHE A 244 -9.61 0.99 -19.45
CA PHE A 244 -10.09 1.83 -20.53
C PHE A 244 -9.77 3.30 -20.29
N THR A 245 -10.14 3.85 -19.14
CA THR A 245 -10.04 5.30 -18.88
C THR A 245 -8.61 5.70 -18.58
N TYR A 246 -8.03 5.12 -17.54
CA TYR A 246 -6.78 5.62 -16.98
C TYR A 246 -5.55 5.01 -17.65
N GLN A 247 -5.52 3.69 -17.81
CA GLN A 247 -4.35 3.03 -18.39
C GLN A 247 -4.19 3.40 -19.88
N VAL A 248 -5.24 3.17 -20.69
CA VAL A 248 -5.14 3.35 -22.14
C VAL A 248 -5.20 4.81 -22.56
N ASN A 249 -6.16 5.59 -22.01
CA ASN A 249 -6.43 6.95 -22.50
C ASN A 249 -5.68 8.05 -21.73
N TYR A 250 -5.38 7.86 -20.44
CA TYR A 250 -4.51 8.77 -19.67
C TYR A 250 -3.04 8.33 -19.71
N GLY A 251 -2.75 7.08 -20.08
CA GLY A 251 -1.40 6.58 -20.28
C GLY A 251 -0.63 6.23 -19.00
N GLY A 252 -1.32 5.98 -17.89
CA GLY A 252 -0.73 5.67 -16.58
C GLY A 252 -0.14 4.27 -16.45
N ILE A 253 0.48 3.72 -17.49
CA ILE A 253 0.98 2.34 -17.55
C ILE A 253 2.28 2.15 -16.75
N ILE A 254 2.48 0.92 -16.26
CA ILE A 254 3.77 0.48 -15.71
C ILE A 254 4.70 0.02 -16.83
N SER A 255 6.02 0.21 -16.68
CA SER A 255 6.99 -0.36 -17.64
C SER A 255 7.13 -1.87 -17.44
N PRO A 256 7.43 -2.65 -18.52
CA PRO A 256 7.71 -4.08 -18.40
C PRO A 256 8.84 -4.39 -17.40
N PHE A 257 9.85 -3.56 -17.36
CA PHE A 257 10.99 -3.70 -16.45
C PHE A 257 10.57 -3.57 -14.98
N ASN A 258 9.84 -2.51 -14.62
CA ASN A 258 9.35 -2.34 -13.26
C ASN A 258 8.36 -3.45 -12.85
N ALA A 259 7.45 -3.83 -13.76
CA ALA A 259 6.54 -4.94 -13.50
C ALA A 259 7.27 -6.26 -13.21
N TRP A 260 8.37 -6.52 -13.93
CA TRP A 260 9.22 -7.68 -13.70
C TRP A 260 9.98 -7.61 -12.38
N LEU A 261 10.59 -6.44 -12.04
CA LEU A 261 11.28 -6.23 -10.76
C LEU A 261 10.34 -6.45 -9.58
N ILE A 262 9.15 -5.84 -9.64
CA ILE A 262 8.15 -5.95 -8.58
C ILE A 262 7.65 -7.41 -8.46
N ASN A 263 7.38 -8.08 -9.58
CA ASN A 263 7.02 -9.51 -9.56
C ASN A 263 8.12 -10.37 -8.93
N ARG A 264 9.40 -10.06 -9.19
CA ARG A 264 10.56 -10.73 -8.58
C ARG A 264 10.65 -10.40 -7.08
N GLY A 265 10.53 -9.13 -6.70
CA GLY A 265 10.58 -8.69 -5.29
C GLY A 265 9.48 -9.30 -4.44
N SER A 266 8.27 -9.42 -4.98
CA SER A 266 7.11 -9.98 -4.28
C SER A 266 7.26 -11.45 -3.87
N VAL A 267 8.20 -12.19 -4.48
CA VAL A 267 8.48 -13.60 -4.12
C VAL A 267 8.89 -13.75 -2.66
N THR A 268 9.65 -12.80 -2.14
CA THR A 268 10.14 -12.80 -0.75
C THR A 268 9.26 -12.02 0.23
N LEU A 269 8.13 -11.48 -0.24
CA LEU A 269 7.23 -10.70 0.61
C LEU A 269 6.90 -11.39 1.95
N PRO A 270 6.52 -12.68 1.98
CA PRO A 270 6.19 -13.33 3.26
C PRO A 270 7.36 -13.41 4.24
N LEU A 271 8.58 -13.62 3.74
CA LEU A 271 9.79 -13.66 4.56
C LEU A 271 10.14 -12.28 5.13
N ARG A 272 10.09 -11.27 4.25
CA ARG A 272 10.40 -9.89 4.63
C ARG A 272 9.40 -9.33 5.62
N MET A 273 8.10 -9.56 5.40
CA MET A 273 7.07 -9.07 6.31
C MET A 273 7.17 -9.66 7.71
N ARG A 274 7.51 -10.95 7.86
CA ARG A 274 7.76 -11.53 9.19
C ARG A 274 8.91 -10.82 9.91
N GLN A 275 10.01 -10.53 9.20
CA GLN A 275 11.13 -9.80 9.78
C GLN A 275 10.77 -8.35 10.11
N HIS A 276 10.13 -7.61 9.20
CA HIS A 276 9.67 -6.25 9.46
C HIS A 276 8.75 -6.18 10.69
N ASN A 277 7.77 -7.08 10.79
CA ASN A 277 6.84 -7.15 11.92
C ASN A 277 7.57 -7.39 13.25
N ALA A 278 8.50 -8.35 13.26
CA ALA A 278 9.26 -8.70 14.47
C ALA A 278 10.18 -7.57 14.91
N SER A 279 10.97 -7.03 13.98
CA SER A 279 11.94 -5.96 14.27
C SER A 279 11.24 -4.67 14.69
N ALA A 280 10.16 -4.28 13.99
CA ALA A 280 9.41 -3.06 14.35
C ALA A 280 8.77 -3.15 15.73
N LEU A 281 8.23 -4.30 16.11
CA LEU A 281 7.67 -4.48 17.45
C LEU A 281 8.75 -4.38 18.53
N ALA A 282 9.93 -4.97 18.30
CA ALA A 282 11.05 -4.90 19.25
C ALA A 282 11.57 -3.47 19.40
N VAL A 283 11.78 -2.76 18.28
CA VAL A 283 12.21 -1.36 18.26
C VAL A 283 11.16 -0.45 18.92
N ALA A 284 9.87 -0.67 18.63
CA ALA A 284 8.78 0.12 19.24
C ALA A 284 8.74 -0.04 20.77
N ARG A 285 8.85 -1.28 21.26
CA ARG A 285 8.91 -1.56 22.72
C ARG A 285 10.14 -0.94 23.39
N HIS A 286 11.28 -0.99 22.70
CA HIS A 286 12.49 -0.36 23.20
C HIS A 286 12.31 1.16 23.32
N LEU A 287 11.88 1.82 22.25
CA LEU A 287 11.62 3.26 22.24
C LEU A 287 10.60 3.67 23.32
N GLU A 288 9.52 2.91 23.49
CA GLU A 288 8.50 3.18 24.51
C GLU A 288 9.06 3.14 25.93
N SER A 289 10.13 2.37 26.17
CA SER A 289 10.78 2.28 27.49
C SER A 289 11.73 3.43 27.82
N LEU A 290 12.08 4.27 26.83
CA LEU A 290 13.07 5.32 27.00
C LEU A 290 12.44 6.61 27.58
N PRO A 291 13.01 7.21 28.62
CA PRO A 291 12.44 8.40 29.28
C PRO A 291 12.44 9.65 28.39
N GLN A 292 13.30 9.75 27.40
CA GLN A 292 13.36 10.85 26.44
C GLN A 292 12.37 10.73 25.29
N VAL A 293 11.67 9.60 25.16
CA VAL A 293 10.63 9.38 24.16
C VAL A 293 9.27 9.78 24.73
N ARG A 294 8.61 10.77 24.10
CA ARG A 294 7.32 11.30 24.57
C ARG A 294 6.14 10.38 24.25
N PHE A 295 6.18 9.74 23.11
CA PHE A 295 5.18 8.77 22.64
C PHE A 295 5.78 7.86 21.58
N VAL A 296 5.19 6.70 21.45
CA VAL A 296 5.39 5.78 20.31
C VAL A 296 4.03 5.39 19.77
N ALA A 297 3.79 5.64 18.49
CA ALA A 297 2.60 5.18 17.77
C ALA A 297 2.99 3.98 16.91
N TYR A 298 2.58 2.79 17.34
CA TYR A 298 2.74 1.54 16.60
C TYR A 298 1.59 0.59 16.94
N PRO A 299 0.78 0.14 15.98
CA PRO A 299 -0.43 -0.65 16.28
C PRO A 299 -0.16 -1.98 16.98
N GLY A 300 1.10 -2.46 16.95
CA GLY A 300 1.53 -3.67 17.66
C GLY A 300 1.80 -3.50 19.15
N LEU A 301 1.82 -2.28 19.69
CA LEU A 301 1.92 -2.01 21.12
C LEU A 301 0.54 -2.08 21.78
N GLU A 302 0.43 -2.72 22.94
CA GLU A 302 -0.81 -2.76 23.72
C GLU A 302 -1.26 -1.35 24.19
N SER A 303 -0.33 -0.41 24.31
CA SER A 303 -0.57 1.00 24.62
C SER A 303 -1.20 1.78 23.47
N HIS A 304 -1.14 1.28 22.24
CA HIS A 304 -1.71 1.95 21.09
C HIS A 304 -3.25 1.95 21.16
N PRO A 305 -3.92 3.11 21.00
CA PRO A 305 -5.37 3.23 21.23
C PRO A 305 -6.22 2.32 20.34
N HIS A 306 -5.68 1.89 19.20
CA HIS A 306 -6.39 1.03 18.24
C HIS A 306 -5.76 -0.37 18.10
N HIS A 307 -4.98 -0.82 19.09
CA HIS A 307 -4.33 -2.13 19.07
C HIS A 307 -5.31 -3.28 18.82
N GLU A 308 -6.43 -3.30 19.55
CA GLU A 308 -7.43 -4.38 19.43
C GLU A 308 -8.06 -4.42 18.03
N VAL A 309 -8.33 -3.24 17.44
CA VAL A 309 -8.86 -3.16 16.07
C VAL A 309 -7.83 -3.69 15.08
N ALA A 310 -6.58 -3.26 15.20
CA ALA A 310 -5.49 -3.72 14.34
C ALA A 310 -5.29 -5.24 14.44
N ALA A 311 -5.27 -5.79 15.67
CA ALA A 311 -5.09 -7.22 15.90
C ALA A 311 -6.23 -8.07 15.31
N ARG A 312 -7.47 -7.59 15.39
CA ARG A 312 -8.65 -8.29 14.85
C ARG A 312 -8.63 -8.38 13.32
N GLN A 313 -7.98 -7.43 12.64
CA GLN A 313 -7.92 -7.34 11.18
C GLN A 313 -6.79 -8.15 10.55
N LEU A 314 -5.92 -8.80 11.34
CA LEU A 314 -4.82 -9.59 10.81
C LEU A 314 -5.32 -10.77 9.98
N ALA A 315 -4.78 -10.90 8.76
CA ALA A 315 -5.24 -11.86 7.77
C ALA A 315 -4.82 -13.32 8.08
N ARG A 316 -3.87 -13.52 8.99
CA ARG A 316 -3.29 -14.85 9.29
C ARG A 316 -2.58 -14.88 10.64
N PRO A 317 -2.34 -16.08 11.22
CA PRO A 317 -1.70 -16.22 12.53
C PRO A 317 -0.25 -15.71 12.61
N ASP A 318 0.47 -15.68 11.49
CA ASP A 318 1.85 -15.21 11.38
C ASP A 318 1.95 -13.78 10.80
N ALA A 319 0.82 -13.08 10.68
CA ALA A 319 0.77 -11.67 10.36
C ALA A 319 1.20 -10.81 11.55
N GLY A 320 1.44 -9.53 11.29
CA GLY A 320 1.79 -8.53 12.31
C GLY A 320 1.35 -7.14 11.89
N PHE A 321 1.95 -6.13 12.50
CA PHE A 321 1.46 -4.76 12.42
C PHE A 321 2.29 -3.85 11.48
N GLY A 322 3.07 -4.46 10.57
CA GLY A 322 3.92 -3.74 9.64
C GLY A 322 5.26 -3.30 10.23
N GLY A 323 6.07 -2.67 9.40
CA GLY A 323 7.41 -2.19 9.75
C GLY A 323 7.49 -0.67 9.98
N VAL A 324 6.36 0.05 10.03
CA VAL A 324 6.37 1.51 10.22
C VAL A 324 5.85 1.87 11.59
N LEU A 325 6.57 2.76 12.28
CA LEU A 325 6.17 3.35 13.54
C LEU A 325 6.44 4.86 13.53
N ALA A 326 5.80 5.61 14.42
CA ALA A 326 6.11 7.00 14.67
C ALA A 326 6.43 7.22 16.15
N PHE A 327 7.38 8.13 16.44
CA PHE A 327 7.72 8.48 17.81
C PHE A 327 8.15 9.93 17.93
N GLY A 328 7.94 10.53 19.09
CA GLY A 328 8.38 11.88 19.42
C GLY A 328 9.45 11.87 20.50
N LEU A 329 10.49 12.69 20.34
CA LEU A 329 11.51 12.95 21.38
C LEU A 329 11.16 14.19 22.19
N ASP A 330 11.52 14.19 23.46
CA ASP A 330 11.34 15.36 24.34
C ASP A 330 12.53 16.32 24.21
N THR A 331 12.59 16.96 23.05
CA THR A 331 13.65 17.92 22.69
C THR A 331 13.12 18.99 21.76
N ASP A 332 13.96 19.99 21.46
CA ASP A 332 13.71 21.04 20.47
C ASP A 332 14.13 20.61 19.05
N HIS A 333 13.92 21.50 18.10
CA HIS A 333 14.25 21.27 16.68
C HIS A 333 15.74 20.94 16.49
N ASP A 334 16.65 21.61 17.19
CA ASP A 334 18.09 21.35 17.10
C ASP A 334 18.44 19.97 17.68
N GLY A 335 17.78 19.54 18.74
CA GLY A 335 17.92 18.21 19.30
C GLY A 335 17.47 17.12 18.32
N HIS A 336 16.35 17.31 17.61
CA HIS A 336 15.92 16.40 16.55
C HIS A 336 16.97 16.29 15.43
N ASN A 337 17.55 17.41 14.99
CA ASN A 337 18.59 17.40 13.97
C ASN A 337 19.88 16.73 14.46
N ARG A 338 20.29 16.99 15.72
CA ARG A 338 21.45 16.30 16.31
C ARG A 338 21.24 14.80 16.35
N PHE A 339 20.06 14.31 16.80
CA PHE A 339 19.73 12.89 16.83
C PHE A 339 19.89 12.24 15.45
N VAL A 340 19.24 12.78 14.43
CA VAL A 340 19.31 12.22 13.07
C VAL A 340 20.74 12.22 12.53
N SER A 341 21.54 13.26 12.82
CA SER A 341 22.93 13.38 12.35
C SER A 341 23.89 12.35 12.98
N LYS A 342 23.47 11.65 14.04
CA LYS A 342 24.27 10.65 14.75
C LYS A 342 23.89 9.20 14.43
N LEU A 343 22.83 8.99 13.67
CA LEU A 343 22.48 7.67 13.16
C LEU A 343 23.53 7.18 12.16
N ASN A 344 23.89 5.90 12.22
CA ASN A 344 24.91 5.26 11.40
C ASN A 344 24.36 4.13 10.53
N VAL A 345 23.33 3.43 11.00
CA VAL A 345 22.66 2.32 10.31
C VAL A 345 21.38 2.82 9.66
N ILE A 346 20.54 3.54 10.42
CA ILE A 346 19.27 4.05 9.96
C ILE A 346 19.50 5.29 9.07
N THR A 347 19.04 5.23 7.82
CA THR A 347 19.23 6.30 6.83
C THR A 347 18.12 7.35 6.92
N SER A 348 18.50 8.64 6.98
CA SER A 348 17.55 9.75 6.88
C SER A 348 17.06 9.90 5.43
N ALA A 349 15.87 9.37 5.16
CA ALA A 349 15.24 9.40 3.84
C ALA A 349 13.73 9.23 3.92
N VAL A 350 13.05 9.68 2.86
CA VAL A 350 11.63 9.39 2.63
C VAL A 350 11.46 7.97 2.10
N SER A 351 10.22 7.51 1.99
CA SER A 351 9.82 6.16 1.58
C SER A 351 9.68 5.20 2.77
N LEU A 352 9.47 3.93 2.52
CA LEU A 352 9.29 2.85 3.51
C LEU A 352 9.25 1.49 2.82
N GLY A 353 9.32 0.41 3.62
CA GLY A 353 9.14 -0.97 3.15
C GLY A 353 10.30 -1.47 2.29
N HIS A 354 11.47 -0.85 2.44
CA HIS A 354 12.74 -1.28 1.85
C HIS A 354 13.40 -2.33 2.74
N ASP A 355 14.45 -2.95 2.23
CA ASP A 355 15.39 -3.76 2.99
C ASP A 355 16.18 -2.93 4.01
N GLU A 356 16.44 -1.63 3.72
CA GLU A 356 17.09 -0.69 4.62
C GLU A 356 16.09 0.07 5.50
N SER A 357 16.47 0.37 6.75
CA SER A 357 15.72 1.22 7.67
C SER A 357 15.80 2.68 7.29
N LEU A 358 14.67 3.35 7.22
CA LEU A 358 14.54 4.75 6.82
C LEU A 358 13.84 5.57 7.90
N ILE A 359 14.40 6.74 8.23
CA ILE A 359 13.78 7.67 9.17
C ILE A 359 13.54 9.03 8.50
N VAL A 360 12.39 9.64 8.79
CA VAL A 360 12.10 11.01 8.36
C VAL A 360 11.53 11.81 9.53
N PHE A 361 12.08 12.99 9.75
CA PHE A 361 11.49 13.97 10.66
C PHE A 361 10.29 14.62 9.99
N LEU A 362 9.16 14.61 10.66
CA LEU A 362 7.92 15.24 10.25
C LEU A 362 7.58 16.25 11.33
N GLY A 363 7.60 17.49 10.94
CA GLY A 363 7.53 18.57 11.91
C GLY A 363 6.42 19.54 11.63
N GLU A 364 6.79 20.76 11.89
CA GLU A 364 5.92 21.91 12.03
C GLU A 364 5.35 22.40 10.68
N ASP A 365 5.90 21.92 9.55
CA ASP A 365 5.55 22.40 8.19
C ASP A 365 4.63 21.47 7.40
N ASP A 366 4.11 20.38 7.98
CA ASP A 366 3.15 19.51 7.27
C ASP A 366 1.79 20.23 7.13
N GLU A 367 1.33 20.38 5.89
CA GLU A 367 0.03 21.02 5.59
C GLU A 367 -1.18 20.35 6.27
N ARG A 368 -1.01 19.12 6.78
CA ARG A 368 -2.02 18.34 7.50
C ARG A 368 -1.81 18.34 9.01
N GLN A 369 -0.82 19.06 9.54
CA GLN A 369 -0.48 19.06 10.96
C GLN A 369 -1.70 19.33 11.87
N TYR A 370 -2.61 20.20 11.42
CA TYR A 370 -3.84 20.51 12.14
C TYR A 370 -4.83 19.33 12.28
N LEU A 371 -4.62 18.25 11.52
CA LEU A 371 -5.40 17.01 11.57
C LEU A 371 -4.76 15.94 12.47
N TYR A 372 -3.50 16.17 12.88
CA TYR A 372 -2.76 15.20 13.68
C TYR A 372 -3.13 15.30 15.16
N PRO A 373 -3.00 14.20 15.94
CA PRO A 373 -3.10 14.25 17.38
C PRO A 373 -2.11 15.26 18.00
N GLN A 374 -2.48 15.85 19.14
CA GLN A 374 -1.72 16.95 19.75
C GLN A 374 -0.27 16.59 20.06
N GLU A 375 0.01 15.34 20.45
CA GLU A 375 1.37 14.85 20.75
C GLU A 375 2.31 14.91 19.53
N PHE A 376 1.78 14.94 18.31
CA PHE A 376 2.55 15.05 17.07
C PHE A 376 2.95 16.50 16.74
N HIS A 377 2.31 17.50 17.31
CA HIS A 377 2.50 18.92 16.95
C HIS A 377 3.89 19.48 17.28
N ARG A 378 4.63 18.87 18.21
CA ARG A 378 6.01 19.27 18.55
C ARG A 378 7.07 18.60 17.65
N GLY A 379 6.68 18.08 16.50
CA GLY A 379 7.52 17.28 15.63
C GLY A 379 7.68 15.83 16.12
N PHE A 380 7.90 14.94 15.17
CA PHE A 380 8.04 13.50 15.40
C PHE A 380 8.81 12.84 14.25
N PHE A 381 9.27 11.64 14.50
CA PHE A 381 9.90 10.80 13.49
C PHE A 381 8.93 9.73 13.01
N ARG A 382 8.91 9.49 11.71
CA ARG A 382 8.37 8.24 11.15
C ARG A 382 9.56 7.35 10.80
N LEU A 383 9.66 6.20 11.47
CA LEU A 383 10.67 5.19 11.24
C LEU A 383 10.05 4.01 10.48
N ALA A 384 10.62 3.71 9.33
CA ALA A 384 10.35 2.49 8.57
C ALA A 384 11.49 1.51 8.84
N VAL A 385 11.22 0.49 9.62
CA VAL A 385 12.18 -0.54 10.03
C VAL A 385 12.44 -1.49 8.86
N GLY A 386 13.70 -1.68 8.51
CA GLY A 386 14.18 -2.56 7.44
C GLY A 386 14.36 -4.02 7.88
N LEU A 387 15.37 -4.65 7.29
CA LEU A 387 15.67 -6.07 7.47
C LEU A 387 17.02 -6.30 8.17
N GLU A 388 17.65 -5.24 8.65
CA GLU A 388 18.88 -5.28 9.43
C GLU A 388 18.68 -6.06 10.75
N ASP A 389 19.77 -6.47 11.38
CA ASP A 389 19.71 -7.08 12.70
C ASP A 389 19.04 -6.12 13.70
N THR A 390 18.00 -6.57 14.36
CA THR A 390 17.17 -5.74 15.25
C THR A 390 17.98 -5.09 16.37
N ASP A 391 18.97 -5.83 16.92
CA ASP A 391 19.84 -5.32 17.98
C ASP A 391 20.75 -4.19 17.47
N ASP A 392 21.12 -4.20 16.18
CA ASP A 392 21.91 -3.14 15.57
C ASP A 392 21.09 -1.86 15.42
N LEU A 393 19.81 -1.96 15.05
CA LEU A 393 18.90 -0.83 14.97
C LEU A 393 18.65 -0.19 16.35
N ILE A 394 18.49 -1.02 17.38
CA ILE A 394 18.34 -0.55 18.76
C ILE A 394 19.62 0.16 19.23
N ARG A 395 20.80 -0.45 18.99
CA ARG A 395 22.08 0.18 19.36
C ARG A 395 22.36 1.47 18.61
N ASP A 396 21.96 1.57 17.32
CA ASP A 396 22.12 2.79 16.54
C ASP A 396 21.25 3.92 17.10
N THR A 397 20.03 3.60 17.50
CA THR A 397 19.12 4.56 18.15
C THR A 397 19.66 5.04 19.50
N ASP A 398 20.11 4.11 20.37
CA ASP A 398 20.66 4.45 21.68
C ASP A 398 21.93 5.28 21.56
N HIS A 399 22.83 4.90 20.64
CA HIS A 399 24.04 5.66 20.33
C HIS A 399 23.71 7.07 19.87
N ALA A 400 22.77 7.21 18.94
CA ALA A 400 22.39 8.50 18.40
C ALA A 400 21.77 9.41 19.46
N LEU A 401 20.93 8.88 20.39
CA LEU A 401 20.40 9.62 21.51
C LEU A 401 21.50 10.11 22.46
N ALA A 402 22.43 9.23 22.85
CA ALA A 402 23.53 9.57 23.73
C ALA A 402 24.47 10.65 23.14
N GLU A 403 24.85 10.50 21.86
CA GLU A 403 25.72 11.46 21.15
C GLU A 403 25.02 12.79 20.87
N ALA A 404 23.68 12.81 20.80
CA ALA A 404 22.89 14.03 20.70
C ALA A 404 22.71 14.77 22.04
N GLY A 405 23.08 14.11 23.15
CA GLY A 405 22.89 14.63 24.49
C GLY A 405 21.43 14.59 24.97
N LEU A 406 20.71 13.55 24.56
CA LEU A 406 19.29 13.32 24.86
C LEU A 406 19.08 12.14 25.82
#